data_8d5901328d5ce9d566a0095897f73a07
#
_entry.id   8d5901328d5ce9d566a0095897f73a07
#
_cell.length_a   1.000
_cell.length_b   1.000
_cell.length_c   1.000
_cell.angle_alpha   90.00
_cell.angle_beta   90.00
_cell.angle_gamma   90.00
#
_symmetry.space_group_name_H-M   'P 1'
#
loop_
_entity.id
_entity.type
_entity.pdbx_description
1 polymer ?
#
loop_
_entity_poly.entity_id
_entity_poly.type
_entity_poly.pdbx_seq_one_letter_code
_entity_poly.pdbx_strand_id
1 'polypeptide(L)'
;PGVNVSEVDLTTVVPAVSTTTGALAGHFKWGPVDERVLIDSEDRLVSNFSKPNANTANDFYTAANFLAYGNSLFVNRVVDTSVAKNAVTGTVGAYISNQDYYNETFSHASNNGDWVARYPGILGNSLKVSVCQTKAAFESTSTLHTHTYSITQNSKSLVFNKDSISLSTDFVVGDKILLGPDKETVQIASISGNTITLT
;
A
#
# COMPACT_ATOMS: atom_id res chain seq x y z
N PRO A 1 47.67 60.04 -15.79
CA PRO A 1 46.66 59.13 -16.38
C PRO A 1 47.15 57.68 -16.30
N GLY A 2 46.55 56.88 -15.50
CA GLY A 2 46.85 55.45 -15.35
C GLY A 2 45.79 54.65 -16.10
N VAL A 3 46.20 53.67 -16.89
CA VAL A 3 45.36 52.67 -17.51
C VAL A 3 45.17 51.56 -16.48
N ASN A 4 43.94 51.41 -16.02
CA ASN A 4 43.59 50.31 -15.13
C ASN A 4 43.06 49.15 -15.99
N VAL A 5 43.81 48.08 -16.15
CA VAL A 5 43.42 46.88 -16.87
C VAL A 5 42.99 45.86 -15.83
N SER A 6 41.70 45.55 -15.79
CA SER A 6 41.18 44.41 -15.04
C SER A 6 40.93 43.28 -16.02
N GLU A 7 41.67 42.18 -15.88
CA GLU A 7 41.37 40.95 -16.58
C GLU A 7 40.27 40.21 -15.83
N VAL A 8 39.14 39.98 -16.49
CA VAL A 8 38.06 39.15 -15.97
C VAL A 8 38.22 37.76 -16.62
N ASP A 9 38.73 36.83 -15.85
CA ASP A 9 38.81 35.44 -16.29
C ASP A 9 37.41 34.82 -16.26
N LEU A 10 36.80 34.71 -17.44
CA LEU A 10 35.51 34.05 -17.64
C LEU A 10 35.63 32.54 -17.85
N THR A 11 36.82 31.97 -17.81
CA THR A 11 37.02 30.53 -18.00
C THR A 11 36.64 29.69 -16.79
N THR A 12 36.41 30.30 -15.61
CA THR A 12 35.95 29.61 -14.40
C THR A 12 34.44 29.55 -14.26
N VAL A 13 33.70 30.25 -15.10
CA VAL A 13 32.25 30.05 -15.19
C VAL A 13 31.97 28.96 -16.22
N VAL A 14 32.32 27.74 -15.88
CA VAL A 14 31.70 26.60 -16.52
C VAL A 14 30.25 26.59 -15.99
N PRO A 15 29.23 26.96 -16.79
CA PRO A 15 27.88 26.67 -16.38
C PRO A 15 27.87 25.17 -16.23
N ALA A 16 27.69 24.70 -15.01
CA ALA A 16 27.38 23.31 -14.75
C ALA A 16 26.00 23.04 -15.33
N VAL A 17 25.90 23.04 -16.65
CA VAL A 17 24.74 22.59 -17.39
C VAL A 17 24.96 21.14 -17.69
N SER A 18 24.89 20.34 -16.65
CA SER A 18 24.63 18.93 -16.84
C SER A 18 23.27 18.62 -16.27
N THR A 19 22.23 19.05 -16.95
CA THR A 19 20.96 18.36 -16.83
C THR A 19 21.09 17.07 -17.62
N THR A 20 21.80 16.10 -17.06
CA THR A 20 21.80 14.76 -17.59
C THR A 20 20.39 14.20 -17.34
N THR A 21 19.51 14.41 -18.30
CA THR A 21 18.18 13.84 -18.27
C THR A 21 18.25 12.44 -18.86
N GLY A 22 17.89 11.45 -18.07
CA GLY A 22 17.76 10.06 -18.50
C GLY A 22 16.33 9.66 -18.80
N ALA A 23 16.17 8.57 -19.53
CA ALA A 23 14.88 7.91 -19.75
C ALA A 23 15.04 6.40 -19.59
N LEU A 24 14.12 5.78 -18.88
CA LEU A 24 14.08 4.34 -18.67
C LEU A 24 12.66 3.81 -18.91
N ALA A 25 12.55 2.79 -19.76
CA ALA A 25 11.35 1.96 -19.86
C ALA A 25 11.67 0.62 -19.18
N GLY A 26 10.87 0.23 -18.20
CA GLY A 26 11.18 -0.96 -17.42
C GLY A 26 9.98 -1.56 -16.69
N HIS A 27 10.20 -2.75 -16.13
CA HIS A 27 9.21 -3.49 -15.37
C HIS A 27 9.29 -3.09 -13.90
N PHE A 28 8.18 -2.62 -13.37
CA PHE A 28 8.07 -2.25 -11.96
C PHE A 28 6.85 -2.93 -11.34
N LYS A 29 6.92 -3.12 -10.04
CA LYS A 29 5.88 -3.82 -9.29
C LYS A 29 4.55 -3.05 -9.23
N TRP A 30 4.63 -1.72 -9.25
CA TRP A 30 3.51 -0.80 -9.09
C TRP A 30 3.75 0.46 -9.92
N GLY A 31 2.75 1.34 -9.99
CA GLY A 31 2.87 2.66 -10.62
C GLY A 31 2.09 2.80 -11.92
N PRO A 32 2.02 4.02 -12.46
CA PRO A 32 1.34 4.30 -13.71
C PRO A 32 1.99 3.57 -14.88
N VAL A 33 1.19 3.22 -15.85
CA VAL A 33 1.59 2.62 -17.12
C VAL A 33 1.28 3.61 -18.24
N ASP A 34 2.08 3.62 -19.29
CA ASP A 34 1.94 4.55 -20.43
C ASP A 34 2.00 6.03 -20.03
N GLU A 35 2.68 6.32 -18.92
CA GLU A 35 2.89 7.66 -18.40
C GLU A 35 4.36 7.87 -18.09
N ARG A 36 4.91 9.01 -18.48
CA ARG A 36 6.29 9.39 -18.17
C ARG A 36 6.34 10.09 -16.82
N VAL A 37 6.90 9.40 -15.83
CA VAL A 37 7.06 9.94 -14.47
C VAL A 37 8.47 10.47 -14.30
N LEU A 38 8.60 11.74 -13.93
CA LEU A 38 9.90 12.32 -13.57
C LEU A 38 10.28 11.91 -12.15
N ILE A 39 11.43 11.29 -12.03
CA ILE A 39 12.01 10.80 -10.77
C ILE A 39 13.34 11.54 -10.53
N ASP A 40 13.47 12.12 -9.36
CA ASP A 40 14.64 12.89 -8.93
C ASP A 40 15.48 12.19 -7.86
N SER A 41 14.94 11.15 -7.25
CA SER A 41 15.57 10.45 -6.13
C SER A 41 15.10 8.99 -6.03
N GLU A 42 15.89 8.14 -5.37
CA GLU A 42 15.51 6.75 -5.11
C GLU A 42 14.25 6.66 -4.24
N ASP A 43 14.06 7.54 -3.26
CA ASP A 43 12.85 7.57 -2.44
C ASP A 43 11.60 7.84 -3.29
N ARG A 44 11.70 8.72 -4.28
CA ARG A 44 10.61 8.93 -5.23
C ARG A 44 10.39 7.75 -6.15
N LEU A 45 11.46 7.05 -6.55
CA LEU A 45 11.34 5.81 -7.32
C LEU A 45 10.56 4.76 -6.52
N VAL A 46 10.91 4.55 -5.25
CA VAL A 46 10.22 3.61 -4.36
C VAL A 46 8.77 4.01 -4.11
N SER A 47 8.49 5.29 -3.88
CA SER A 47 7.13 5.76 -3.60
C SER A 47 6.18 5.62 -4.79
N ASN A 48 6.68 5.80 -6.02
CA ASN A 48 5.87 5.67 -7.23
C ASN A 48 5.78 4.23 -7.74
N PHE A 49 6.89 3.48 -7.71
CA PHE A 49 7.00 2.17 -8.36
C PHE A 49 7.15 0.99 -7.39
N SER A 50 7.14 1.26 -6.08
CA SER A 50 7.33 0.28 -5.00
C SER A 50 8.75 -0.31 -4.98
N LYS A 51 9.05 -1.06 -3.91
CA LYS A 51 10.33 -1.76 -3.77
C LYS A 51 10.48 -2.88 -4.80
N PRO A 52 11.69 -3.16 -5.28
CA PRO A 52 11.92 -4.22 -6.26
C PRO A 52 11.63 -5.62 -5.69
N ASN A 53 11.44 -6.56 -6.59
CA ASN A 53 11.43 -8.00 -6.33
C ASN A 53 12.40 -8.69 -7.31
N ALA A 54 12.48 -10.02 -7.26
CA ALA A 54 13.39 -10.78 -8.12
C ALA A 54 13.20 -10.50 -9.63
N ASN A 55 11.98 -10.20 -10.06
CA ASN A 55 11.67 -9.99 -11.47
C ASN A 55 11.87 -8.54 -11.92
N THR A 56 11.88 -7.58 -11.00
CA THR A 56 11.98 -6.14 -11.29
C THR A 56 13.28 -5.51 -10.81
N ALA A 57 14.17 -6.32 -10.22
CA ALA A 57 15.41 -5.86 -9.61
C ALA A 57 16.34 -5.19 -10.62
N ASN A 58 16.49 -5.74 -11.80
CA ASN A 58 17.39 -5.21 -12.82
C ASN A 58 16.99 -3.80 -13.24
N ASP A 59 15.70 -3.59 -13.54
CA ASP A 59 15.21 -2.30 -14.00
C ASP A 59 15.24 -1.27 -12.87
N PHE A 60 14.84 -1.71 -11.65
CA PHE A 60 14.88 -0.86 -10.47
C PHE A 60 16.31 -0.38 -10.15
N TYR A 61 17.28 -1.29 -10.07
CA TYR A 61 18.66 -0.90 -9.75
C TYR A 61 19.34 -0.14 -10.88
N THR A 62 18.93 -0.34 -12.12
CA THR A 62 19.40 0.51 -13.24
C THR A 62 18.93 1.95 -13.05
N ALA A 63 17.65 2.15 -12.67
CA ALA A 63 17.14 3.48 -12.32
C ALA A 63 17.85 4.07 -11.10
N ALA A 64 18.00 3.30 -10.03
CA ALA A 64 18.66 3.75 -8.80
C ALA A 64 20.13 4.14 -9.04
N ASN A 65 20.87 3.36 -9.83
CA ASN A 65 22.24 3.68 -10.19
C ASN A 65 22.34 5.00 -10.99
N PHE A 66 21.39 5.25 -11.91
CA PHE A 66 21.36 6.54 -12.59
C PHE A 66 21.08 7.68 -11.61
N LEU A 67 20.14 7.50 -10.69
CA LEU A 67 19.77 8.51 -9.69
C LEU A 67 20.90 8.80 -8.66
N ALA A 68 21.87 7.90 -8.51
CA ALA A 68 23.04 8.16 -7.69
C ALA A 68 23.95 9.27 -8.27
N TYR A 69 23.87 9.54 -9.57
CA TYR A 69 24.69 10.53 -10.27
C TYR A 69 23.86 11.64 -10.94
N GLY A 70 22.56 11.43 -11.10
CA GLY A 70 21.63 12.36 -11.74
C GLY A 70 20.34 12.52 -10.95
N ASN A 71 19.65 13.62 -11.18
CA ASN A 71 18.38 13.94 -10.50
C ASN A 71 17.22 14.17 -11.47
N SER A 72 17.34 13.70 -12.70
CA SER A 72 16.30 13.87 -13.74
C SER A 72 16.19 12.62 -14.57
N LEU A 73 15.37 11.67 -14.11
CA LEU A 73 15.11 10.42 -14.80
C LEU A 73 13.61 10.32 -15.13
N PHE A 74 13.27 10.22 -16.40
CA PHE A 74 11.92 9.85 -16.83
C PHE A 74 11.78 8.34 -16.83
N VAL A 75 10.85 7.84 -16.04
CA VAL A 75 10.54 6.42 -15.95
C VAL A 75 9.19 6.15 -16.59
N ASN A 76 9.13 5.17 -17.49
CA ASN A 76 7.90 4.63 -18.04
C ASN A 76 7.78 3.15 -17.65
N ARG A 77 6.70 2.79 -16.96
CA ARG A 77 6.44 1.41 -16.58
C ARG A 77 5.85 0.62 -17.72
N VAL A 78 6.45 -0.52 -18.02
CA VAL A 78 6.00 -1.47 -19.04
C VAL A 78 5.28 -2.64 -18.36
N VAL A 79 4.12 -3.03 -18.88
CA VAL A 79 3.35 -4.21 -18.46
C VAL A 79 2.80 -4.94 -19.67
N ASP A 80 2.50 -6.22 -19.51
CA ASP A 80 1.72 -6.96 -20.50
C ASP A 80 0.24 -6.60 -20.36
N THR A 81 -0.28 -5.80 -21.27
CA THR A 81 -1.65 -5.28 -21.24
C THR A 81 -2.71 -6.37 -21.39
N SER A 82 -2.35 -7.54 -21.91
CA SER A 82 -3.28 -8.65 -22.08
C SER A 82 -3.63 -9.33 -20.76
N VAL A 83 -2.70 -9.30 -19.80
CA VAL A 83 -2.86 -9.98 -18.49
C VAL A 83 -2.91 -9.01 -17.32
N ALA A 84 -2.37 -7.80 -17.45
CA ALA A 84 -2.35 -6.81 -16.38
C ALA A 84 -3.77 -6.36 -16.03
N LYS A 85 -4.13 -6.41 -14.74
CA LYS A 85 -5.43 -6.00 -14.22
C LYS A 85 -5.25 -5.14 -12.98
N ASN A 86 -6.15 -4.19 -12.82
CA ASN A 86 -6.33 -3.46 -11.57
C ASN A 86 -7.23 -4.29 -10.65
N ALA A 87 -6.89 -4.36 -9.36
CA ALA A 87 -7.78 -4.97 -8.38
C ALA A 87 -9.07 -4.15 -8.24
N VAL A 88 -10.18 -4.83 -8.14
CA VAL A 88 -11.52 -4.25 -8.05
C VAL A 88 -12.32 -4.92 -6.93
N THR A 89 -13.33 -4.25 -6.44
CA THR A 89 -14.29 -4.84 -5.50
C THR A 89 -15.40 -5.64 -6.19
N GLY A 90 -15.48 -5.55 -7.51
CA GLY A 90 -16.39 -6.33 -8.35
C GLY A 90 -15.82 -7.69 -8.74
N THR A 91 -16.50 -8.35 -9.66
CA THR A 91 -16.16 -9.73 -10.11
C THR A 91 -15.18 -9.78 -11.27
N VAL A 92 -15.06 -8.71 -12.04
CA VAL A 92 -14.22 -8.66 -13.24
C VAL A 92 -13.16 -7.57 -13.08
N GLY A 93 -11.88 -7.96 -13.11
CA GLY A 93 -10.76 -7.01 -13.07
C GLY A 93 -10.75 -6.13 -14.33
N ALA A 94 -10.51 -4.84 -14.15
CA ALA A 94 -10.34 -3.87 -15.22
C ALA A 94 -8.86 -3.60 -15.51
N TYR A 95 -8.52 -3.16 -16.71
CA TYR A 95 -7.22 -2.59 -17.00
C TYR A 95 -7.34 -1.06 -17.08
N ILE A 96 -6.63 -0.38 -16.22
CA ILE A 96 -6.56 1.08 -16.18
C ILE A 96 -5.08 1.44 -16.06
N SER A 97 -4.52 2.01 -17.11
CA SER A 97 -3.08 2.30 -17.17
C SER A 97 -2.65 3.41 -16.22
N ASN A 98 -3.38 4.50 -16.21
CA ASN A 98 -3.07 5.72 -15.45
C ASN A 98 -4.34 6.53 -15.16
N GLN A 99 -4.17 7.69 -14.53
CA GLN A 99 -5.29 8.56 -14.17
C GLN A 99 -5.99 9.17 -15.38
N ASP A 100 -5.25 9.49 -16.44
CA ASP A 100 -5.82 10.10 -17.63
C ASP A 100 -6.70 9.10 -18.36
N TYR A 101 -6.24 7.86 -18.51
CA TYR A 101 -7.04 6.78 -19.07
C TYR A 101 -8.32 6.52 -18.27
N TYR A 102 -8.24 6.58 -16.91
CA TYR A 102 -9.40 6.47 -16.05
C TYR A 102 -10.43 7.57 -16.34
N ASN A 103 -9.98 8.81 -16.44
CA ASN A 103 -10.85 9.97 -16.64
C ASN A 103 -11.49 10.00 -18.04
N GLU A 104 -10.74 9.55 -19.06
CA GLU A 104 -11.16 9.67 -20.46
C GLU A 104 -11.96 8.46 -20.97
N THR A 105 -11.60 7.27 -20.53
CA THR A 105 -12.05 6.04 -21.18
C THR A 105 -12.81 5.11 -20.24
N PHE A 106 -12.46 5.14 -18.92
CA PHE A 106 -13.06 4.22 -17.99
C PHE A 106 -14.50 4.62 -17.68
N SER A 107 -15.46 3.86 -18.16
CA SER A 107 -16.83 3.93 -17.68
C SER A 107 -17.01 2.95 -16.54
N HIS A 108 -17.71 3.35 -15.48
CA HIS A 108 -18.09 2.46 -14.39
C HIS A 108 -18.99 1.34 -14.91
N ALA A 109 -18.38 0.32 -15.50
CA ALA A 109 -19.10 -0.87 -15.89
C ALA A 109 -19.61 -1.57 -14.60
N SER A 110 -20.83 -2.04 -14.63
CA SER A 110 -21.56 -2.58 -13.48
C SER A 110 -20.86 -3.74 -12.74
N ASN A 111 -19.85 -4.34 -13.33
CA ASN A 111 -19.15 -5.51 -12.78
C ASN A 111 -17.82 -5.18 -12.09
N ASN A 112 -17.36 -3.93 -12.13
CA ASN A 112 -16.07 -3.54 -11.56
C ASN A 112 -16.17 -3.19 -10.06
N GLY A 113 -17.38 -3.07 -9.54
CA GLY A 113 -17.62 -2.64 -8.15
C GLY A 113 -17.39 -1.14 -7.94
N ASP A 114 -17.54 -0.68 -6.71
CA ASP A 114 -17.45 0.74 -6.35
C ASP A 114 -16.00 1.24 -6.24
N TRP A 115 -15.04 0.32 -6.12
CA TRP A 115 -13.64 0.64 -5.88
C TRP A 115 -12.72 -0.11 -6.82
N VAL A 116 -11.77 0.62 -7.39
CA VAL A 116 -10.77 0.11 -8.30
C VAL A 116 -9.40 0.57 -7.84
N ALA A 117 -8.42 -0.33 -7.83
CA ALA A 117 -7.04 0.05 -7.54
C ALA A 117 -6.49 0.98 -8.64
N ARG A 118 -5.76 2.01 -8.24
CA ARG A 118 -5.30 3.07 -9.15
C ARG A 118 -4.45 2.56 -10.31
N TYR A 119 -3.61 1.54 -10.06
CA TYR A 119 -2.70 1.00 -11.04
C TYR A 119 -2.82 -0.52 -11.17
N PRO A 120 -2.50 -1.09 -12.34
CA PRO A 120 -2.53 -2.53 -12.52
C PRO A 120 -1.38 -3.21 -11.78
N GLY A 121 -1.64 -4.35 -11.17
CA GLY A 121 -0.64 -5.18 -10.51
C GLY A 121 -1.11 -5.85 -9.24
N ILE A 122 -0.36 -6.86 -8.81
CA ILE A 122 -0.69 -7.72 -7.66
C ILE A 122 -0.79 -6.93 -6.34
N LEU A 123 -0.05 -5.82 -6.23
CA LEU A 123 -0.09 -4.99 -5.02
C LEU A 123 -1.50 -4.44 -4.73
N GLY A 124 -2.30 -4.22 -5.77
CA GLY A 124 -3.69 -3.81 -5.63
C GLY A 124 -4.53 -4.78 -4.81
N ASN A 125 -4.23 -6.08 -4.83
CA ASN A 125 -4.97 -7.10 -4.09
C ASN A 125 -4.76 -7.01 -2.56
N SER A 126 -3.75 -6.29 -2.11
CA SER A 126 -3.49 -6.06 -0.68
C SER A 126 -4.19 -4.81 -0.12
N LEU A 127 -4.82 -4.03 -0.97
CA LEU A 127 -5.56 -2.84 -0.55
C LEU A 127 -6.88 -3.26 0.11
N LYS A 128 -7.22 -2.57 1.18
CA LYS A 128 -8.53 -2.70 1.85
C LYS A 128 -9.20 -1.35 1.86
N VAL A 129 -10.48 -1.35 1.49
CA VAL A 129 -11.32 -0.15 1.58
C VAL A 129 -12.31 -0.35 2.71
N SER A 130 -12.37 0.61 3.62
CA SER A 130 -13.33 0.64 4.72
C SER A 130 -14.05 1.98 4.72
N VAL A 131 -15.36 1.94 4.60
CA VAL A 131 -16.20 3.14 4.56
C VAL A 131 -17.14 3.11 5.76
N CYS A 132 -16.99 4.11 6.62
CA CYS A 132 -17.86 4.32 7.77
C CYS A 132 -18.86 5.43 7.44
N GLN A 133 -20.07 5.07 7.08
CA GLN A 133 -21.11 6.03 6.72
C GLN A 133 -21.81 6.65 7.94
N THR A 134 -21.79 5.95 9.06
CA THR A 134 -22.46 6.40 10.30
C THR A 134 -21.58 6.12 11.51
N LYS A 135 -21.86 6.80 12.63
CA LYS A 135 -21.18 6.53 13.91
C LYS A 135 -21.31 5.07 14.35
N ALA A 136 -22.45 4.43 14.08
CA ALA A 136 -22.68 3.02 14.39
C ALA A 136 -21.82 2.06 13.53
N ALA A 137 -21.43 2.46 12.33
CA ALA A 137 -20.50 1.67 11.50
C ALA A 137 -19.05 1.72 12.00
N PHE A 138 -18.73 2.70 12.85
CA PHE A 138 -17.43 2.80 13.52
C PHE A 138 -17.33 1.94 14.79
N GLU A 139 -18.46 1.54 15.35
CA GLU A 139 -18.48 0.47 16.33
C GLU A 139 -18.06 -0.79 15.56
N SER A 140 -16.87 -1.30 15.86
CA SER A 140 -16.39 -2.55 15.27
C SER A 140 -17.55 -3.52 15.34
N THR A 141 -17.94 -4.07 14.20
CA THR A 141 -18.88 -5.18 14.20
C THR A 141 -18.23 -6.25 15.05
N SER A 142 -18.61 -6.28 16.32
CA SER A 142 -18.27 -7.39 17.16
C SER A 142 -18.90 -8.59 16.46
N THR A 143 -18.08 -9.45 15.90
CA THR A 143 -18.58 -10.72 15.42
C THR A 143 -19.23 -11.38 16.61
N LEU A 144 -20.53 -11.52 16.59
CA LEU A 144 -21.26 -12.15 17.67
C LEU A 144 -20.90 -13.63 17.65
N HIS A 145 -19.85 -13.98 18.39
CA HIS A 145 -19.54 -15.37 18.64
C HIS A 145 -20.51 -15.88 19.69
N THR A 146 -21.48 -16.69 19.27
CA THR A 146 -22.43 -17.37 20.17
C THR A 146 -21.77 -18.59 20.82
N HIS A 147 -20.62 -18.41 21.43
CA HIS A 147 -19.93 -19.50 22.09
C HIS A 147 -20.25 -19.50 23.59
N THR A 148 -20.57 -20.67 24.10
CA THR A 148 -20.73 -20.84 25.54
C THR A 148 -19.39 -20.93 26.22
N TYR A 149 -19.17 -20.06 27.18
CA TYR A 149 -18.02 -20.07 28.05
C TYR A 149 -18.44 -20.21 29.51
N SER A 150 -17.56 -20.72 30.33
CA SER A 150 -17.69 -20.71 31.78
C SER A 150 -16.68 -19.76 32.41
N ILE A 151 -17.14 -18.97 33.36
CA ILE A 151 -16.30 -18.09 34.17
C ILE A 151 -16.56 -18.41 35.64
N THR A 152 -15.50 -18.56 36.40
CA THR A 152 -15.62 -18.67 37.85
C THR A 152 -15.63 -17.27 38.45
N GLN A 153 -16.47 -17.01 39.44
CA GLN A 153 -16.55 -15.72 40.10
C GLN A 153 -15.15 -15.26 40.59
N ASN A 154 -14.81 -14.03 40.29
CA ASN A 154 -13.50 -13.42 40.53
C ASN A 154 -12.34 -14.03 39.72
N SER A 155 -12.61 -14.82 38.72
CA SER A 155 -11.60 -15.34 37.79
C SER A 155 -11.41 -14.41 36.58
N LYS A 156 -10.18 -14.23 36.16
CA LYS A 156 -9.85 -13.55 34.92
C LYS A 156 -9.79 -14.51 33.73
N SER A 157 -10.20 -15.76 33.91
CA SER A 157 -10.13 -16.79 32.87
C SER A 157 -11.49 -17.17 32.36
N LEU A 158 -11.65 -17.11 31.04
CA LEU A 158 -12.81 -17.61 30.30
C LEU A 158 -12.44 -18.96 29.71
N VAL A 159 -13.18 -20.01 30.09
CA VAL A 159 -13.00 -21.35 29.55
C VAL A 159 -14.12 -21.64 28.56
N PHE A 160 -13.78 -21.91 27.32
CA PHE A 160 -14.73 -22.20 26.25
C PHE A 160 -14.98 -23.69 26.10
N ASN A 161 -16.21 -24.09 25.86
CA ASN A 161 -16.57 -25.46 25.59
C ASN A 161 -16.04 -25.90 24.20
N LYS A 162 -15.48 -27.09 24.12
CA LYS A 162 -14.49 -27.55 23.15
C LYS A 162 -14.96 -27.76 21.72
N ASP A 163 -16.22 -27.74 21.38
CA ASP A 163 -16.67 -28.49 20.19
C ASP A 163 -16.65 -27.72 18.86
N SER A 164 -16.21 -26.45 18.82
CA SER A 164 -16.26 -25.70 17.53
C SER A 164 -15.30 -24.49 17.41
N ILE A 165 -14.35 -24.28 18.31
CA ILE A 165 -13.60 -23.03 18.30
C ILE A 165 -12.11 -23.27 18.20
N SER A 166 -11.49 -22.67 17.18
CA SER A 166 -10.06 -22.37 17.18
C SER A 166 -9.87 -20.97 17.76
N LEU A 167 -9.76 -20.84 19.07
CA LEU A 167 -9.65 -19.53 19.75
C LEU A 167 -8.52 -18.67 19.16
N SER A 168 -7.45 -19.31 18.66
CA SER A 168 -6.33 -18.60 18.02
C SER A 168 -6.63 -18.07 16.63
N THR A 169 -7.73 -18.50 16.01
CA THR A 169 -8.19 -17.98 14.71
C THR A 169 -9.17 -16.83 14.88
N ASP A 170 -9.97 -16.89 15.94
CA ASP A 170 -11.07 -15.96 16.17
C ASP A 170 -10.69 -14.78 17.08
N PHE A 171 -9.67 -14.98 17.93
CA PHE A 171 -9.21 -13.98 18.88
C PHE A 171 -7.69 -13.82 18.85
N VAL A 172 -7.24 -12.60 19.05
CA VAL A 172 -5.82 -12.25 19.14
C VAL A 172 -5.50 -11.65 20.52
N VAL A 173 -4.33 -11.94 21.06
CA VAL A 173 -3.85 -11.29 22.30
C VAL A 173 -3.82 -9.78 22.10
N GLY A 174 -4.43 -9.05 23.03
CA GLY A 174 -4.59 -7.60 22.96
C GLY A 174 -5.96 -7.13 22.46
N ASP A 175 -6.78 -8.02 21.88
CA ASP A 175 -8.16 -7.68 21.50
C ASP A 175 -9.00 -7.27 22.70
N LYS A 176 -9.93 -6.35 22.46
CA LYS A 176 -10.94 -5.96 23.44
C LYS A 176 -12.23 -6.71 23.15
N ILE A 177 -12.72 -7.42 24.14
CA ILE A 177 -13.99 -8.17 24.06
C ILE A 177 -15.01 -7.56 25.02
N LEU A 178 -16.27 -7.68 24.64
CA LEU A 178 -17.40 -7.25 25.45
C LEU A 178 -18.01 -8.47 26.14
N LEU A 179 -18.09 -8.44 27.45
CA LEU A 179 -18.61 -9.54 28.25
C LEU A 179 -19.92 -9.16 28.93
N GLY A 180 -20.80 -10.13 28.93
CA GLY A 180 -22.07 -10.08 29.68
C GLY A 180 -23.11 -9.09 29.13
N PRO A 181 -24.27 -9.00 29.81
CA PRO A 181 -25.36 -8.13 29.39
C PRO A 181 -25.03 -6.64 29.52
N ASP A 182 -24.14 -6.30 30.44
CA ASP A 182 -23.69 -4.92 30.71
C ASP A 182 -22.58 -4.45 29.73
N LYS A 183 -22.16 -5.34 28.83
CA LYS A 183 -21.12 -5.06 27.80
C LYS A 183 -19.83 -4.52 28.40
N GLU A 184 -19.35 -5.11 29.49
CA GLU A 184 -18.08 -4.74 30.08
C GLU A 184 -16.94 -5.01 29.09
N THR A 185 -16.09 -4.00 28.86
CA THR A 185 -14.97 -4.11 27.92
C THR A 185 -13.75 -4.61 28.67
N VAL A 186 -13.24 -5.77 28.28
CA VAL A 186 -12.05 -6.40 28.85
C VAL A 186 -11.05 -6.71 27.74
N GLN A 187 -9.76 -6.74 28.06
CA GLN A 187 -8.71 -7.03 27.10
C GLN A 187 -8.16 -8.44 27.29
N ILE A 188 -7.83 -9.11 26.19
CA ILE A 188 -7.23 -10.44 26.20
C ILE A 188 -5.75 -10.32 26.54
N ALA A 189 -5.34 -10.94 27.64
CA ALA A 189 -3.95 -11.00 28.08
C ALA A 189 -3.19 -12.19 27.48
N SER A 190 -3.85 -13.36 27.40
CA SER A 190 -3.26 -14.56 26.79
C SER A 190 -4.34 -15.52 26.30
N ILE A 191 -3.98 -16.36 25.34
CA ILE A 191 -4.82 -17.45 24.79
C ILE A 191 -4.04 -18.75 24.91
N SER A 192 -4.62 -19.76 25.54
CA SER A 192 -4.02 -21.07 25.69
C SER A 192 -5.07 -22.18 25.55
N GLY A 193 -5.00 -22.95 24.49
CA GLY A 193 -5.99 -23.99 24.19
C GLY A 193 -7.41 -23.41 24.14
N ASN A 194 -8.28 -23.83 25.04
CA ASN A 194 -9.68 -23.37 25.13
C ASN A 194 -9.87 -22.24 26.16
N THR A 195 -8.79 -21.64 26.65
CA THR A 195 -8.84 -20.63 27.72
C THR A 195 -8.33 -19.29 27.24
N ILE A 196 -9.10 -18.25 27.45
CA ILE A 196 -8.69 -16.84 27.32
C ILE A 196 -8.48 -16.28 28.71
N THR A 197 -7.32 -15.70 28.95
CA THR A 197 -7.04 -14.95 30.19
C THR A 197 -7.18 -13.46 29.92
N LEU A 198 -7.86 -12.76 30.80
CA LEU A 198 -8.13 -11.32 30.73
C LEU A 198 -7.11 -10.52 31.56
N THR A 199 -6.90 -9.26 31.19
CA THR A 199 -6.04 -8.33 31.95
C THR A 199 -6.66 -7.88 33.26
#